data_ea6ff1c0a5a8d25745a2eed098f358c5
#
_entry.id   ea6ff1c0a5a8d25745a2eed098f358c5
#
_cell.length_a   1.000
_cell.length_b   1.000
_cell.length_c   1.000
_cell.angle_alpha   90.00
_cell.angle_beta   90.00
_cell.angle_gamma   90.00
#
_symmetry.space_group_name_H-M   'P 1'
#
loop_
_entity.id
_entity.type
_entity.pdbx_description
1 polymer ?
#
loop_
_entity_poly.entity_id
_entity_poly.type
_entity_poly.pdbx_seq_one_letter_code
_entity_poly.pdbx_strand_id
1 'polypeptide(L)'
;MSARVRLCTSLALACAFTLALSSCGFHLKGALALPSGIQSVYVQAGDPLSPLKQDIEQNLRANAIEVVTEASPSSASIVIVGDSVQREILSVNERARVSEYLLRYQATVQINAGSADAQRELMPQSQFELSREYSFDERQALGAAQEEEIITGELRADMAQLILRKLAVQAKR
;
A
#
# COMPACT_ATOMS: atom_id res chain seq x y z
N MET A 1 10.64 -2.81 -61.25
CA MET A 1 9.39 -2.67 -60.42
C MET A 1 9.47 -3.40 -59.07
N SER A 2 10.43 -4.28 -58.83
CA SER A 2 10.49 -5.14 -57.61
C SER A 2 11.10 -4.51 -56.33
N ALA A 3 12.05 -3.59 -56.44
CA ALA A 3 12.70 -3.00 -55.28
C ALA A 3 11.82 -2.02 -54.48
N ARG A 4 11.01 -1.21 -55.17
CA ARG A 4 10.09 -0.25 -54.55
C ARG A 4 8.93 -0.93 -53.79
N VAL A 5 8.44 -2.05 -54.31
CA VAL A 5 7.38 -2.84 -53.66
C VAL A 5 7.89 -3.48 -52.37
N ARG A 6 9.10 -4.00 -52.36
CA ARG A 6 9.73 -4.59 -51.16
C ARG A 6 10.01 -3.54 -50.11
N LEU A 7 10.37 -2.32 -50.50
CA LEU A 7 10.59 -1.21 -49.53
C LEU A 7 9.28 -0.77 -48.89
N CYS A 8 8.19 -0.66 -49.66
CA CYS A 8 6.86 -0.31 -49.13
C CYS A 8 6.31 -1.40 -48.18
N THR A 9 6.51 -2.68 -48.50
CA THR A 9 6.04 -3.77 -47.62
C THR A 9 6.82 -3.85 -46.32
N SER A 10 8.14 -3.63 -46.32
CA SER A 10 8.93 -3.59 -45.07
C SER A 10 8.59 -2.37 -44.22
N LEU A 11 8.30 -1.22 -44.83
CA LEU A 11 7.87 -0.02 -44.11
C LEU A 11 6.48 -0.20 -43.46
N ALA A 12 5.54 -0.80 -44.20
CA ALA A 12 4.21 -1.12 -43.67
C ALA A 12 4.25 -2.14 -42.52
N LEU A 13 5.14 -3.15 -42.63
CA LEU A 13 5.33 -4.13 -41.57
C LEU A 13 5.96 -3.52 -40.30
N ALA A 14 6.91 -2.61 -40.45
CA ALA A 14 7.52 -1.87 -39.35
C ALA A 14 6.50 -0.94 -38.63
N CYS A 15 5.64 -0.23 -39.40
CA CYS A 15 4.56 0.56 -38.85
C CYS A 15 3.52 -0.30 -38.12
N ALA A 16 3.14 -1.45 -38.64
CA ALA A 16 2.22 -2.36 -37.98
C ALA A 16 2.80 -2.92 -36.68
N PHE A 17 4.10 -3.19 -36.64
CA PHE A 17 4.79 -3.67 -35.46
C PHE A 17 4.89 -2.61 -34.36
N THR A 18 5.12 -1.33 -34.70
CA THR A 18 5.14 -0.22 -33.74
C THR A 18 3.74 0.09 -33.17
N LEU A 19 2.69 -0.04 -33.98
CA LEU A 19 1.31 0.09 -33.51
C LEU A 19 0.89 -1.05 -32.56
N ALA A 20 1.38 -2.27 -32.79
CA ALA A 20 1.11 -3.41 -31.92
C ALA A 20 1.79 -3.28 -30.54
N LEU A 21 2.96 -2.64 -30.45
CA LEU A 21 3.63 -2.36 -29.17
C LEU A 21 2.92 -1.28 -28.32
N SER A 22 2.19 -0.36 -28.95
CA SER A 22 1.40 0.66 -28.23
C SER A 22 0.11 0.09 -27.62
N SER A 23 -0.32 -1.10 -28.03
CA SER A 23 -1.52 -1.78 -27.54
C SER A 23 -1.30 -2.56 -26.24
N CYS A 24 -0.07 -2.64 -25.70
CA CYS A 24 0.14 -3.07 -24.34
C CYS A 24 -0.50 -2.03 -23.41
N GLY A 25 -1.72 -2.32 -22.95
CA GLY A 25 -2.48 -1.51 -22.01
C GLY A 25 -1.82 -1.41 -20.64
N PHE A 26 -0.61 -0.85 -20.57
CA PHE A 26 0.03 -0.48 -19.32
C PHE A 26 -0.75 0.71 -18.73
N HIS A 27 -1.80 0.38 -17.98
CA HIS A 27 -2.46 1.39 -17.15
C HIS A 27 -1.51 1.70 -16.00
N LEU A 28 -0.90 2.86 -16.06
CA LEU A 28 -0.23 3.46 -14.91
C LEU A 28 -1.24 3.43 -13.75
N LYS A 29 -0.85 2.84 -12.61
CA LYS A 29 -1.69 2.75 -11.40
C LYS A 29 -2.27 4.15 -11.16
N GLY A 30 -3.58 4.30 -11.27
CA GLY A 30 -4.23 5.62 -11.24
C GLY A 30 -3.86 6.38 -9.97
N ALA A 31 -3.70 7.69 -10.07
CA ALA A 31 -3.43 8.57 -8.93
C ALA A 31 -4.47 8.31 -7.83
N LEU A 32 -4.03 8.33 -6.58
CA LEU A 32 -4.92 8.19 -5.43
C LEU A 32 -5.93 9.35 -5.45
N ALA A 33 -7.20 9.06 -5.71
CA ALA A 33 -8.25 10.05 -5.72
C ALA A 33 -8.79 10.27 -4.30
N LEU A 34 -8.88 11.52 -3.87
CA LEU A 34 -9.54 11.88 -2.62
C LEU A 34 -11.05 12.04 -2.82
N PRO A 35 -11.88 11.83 -1.78
CA PRO A 35 -13.32 12.13 -1.81
C PRO A 35 -13.58 13.59 -2.16
N SER A 36 -14.74 13.86 -2.79
CA SER A 36 -15.14 15.20 -3.19
C SER A 36 -15.13 16.19 -2.00
N GLY A 37 -14.51 17.35 -2.21
CA GLY A 37 -14.37 18.40 -1.19
C GLY A 37 -13.18 18.21 -0.23
N ILE A 38 -12.42 17.11 -0.34
CA ILE A 38 -11.21 16.88 0.44
C ILE A 38 -10.00 17.27 -0.40
N GLN A 39 -9.14 18.13 0.15
CA GLN A 39 -7.95 18.67 -0.52
C GLN A 39 -6.65 18.18 0.15
N SER A 40 -6.72 17.84 1.43
CA SER A 40 -5.57 17.43 2.25
C SER A 40 -5.91 16.26 3.15
N VAL A 41 -4.88 15.61 3.71
CA VAL A 41 -5.06 14.51 4.65
C VAL A 41 -4.25 14.79 5.91
N TYR A 42 -4.90 14.64 7.06
CA TYR A 42 -4.29 14.61 8.38
C TYR A 42 -4.13 13.16 8.83
N VAL A 43 -2.94 12.77 9.29
CA VAL A 43 -2.69 11.42 9.81
C VAL A 43 -2.37 11.52 11.30
N GLN A 44 -3.22 10.91 12.11
CA GLN A 44 -3.10 10.84 13.56
C GLN A 44 -2.75 9.42 13.99
N ALA A 45 -1.80 9.28 14.92
CA ALA A 45 -1.51 8.04 15.63
C ALA A 45 -1.29 8.33 17.11
N GLY A 46 -1.51 7.33 17.96
CA GLY A 46 -1.23 7.44 19.40
C GLY A 46 0.25 7.67 19.67
N ASP A 47 1.15 7.06 18.88
CA ASP A 47 2.58 7.34 18.85
C ASP A 47 2.90 8.29 17.68
N PRO A 48 3.42 9.51 17.93
CA PRO A 48 3.83 10.43 16.86
C PRO A 48 4.92 9.87 15.94
N LEU A 49 5.72 8.93 16.44
CA LEU A 49 6.80 8.28 15.70
C LEU A 49 6.38 6.95 15.06
N SER A 50 5.07 6.62 15.08
CA SER A 50 4.55 5.39 14.46
C SER A 50 5.10 5.20 13.04
N PRO A 51 5.79 4.07 12.76
CA PRO A 51 6.28 3.77 11.42
C PRO A 51 5.14 3.67 10.41
N LEU A 52 3.97 3.14 10.78
CA LEU A 52 2.80 3.07 9.91
C LEU A 52 2.31 4.47 9.50
N LYS A 53 2.29 5.43 10.46
CA LYS A 53 1.96 6.82 10.17
C LYS A 53 2.92 7.40 9.13
N GLN A 54 4.23 7.20 9.32
CA GLN A 54 5.25 7.69 8.40
C GLN A 54 5.08 7.12 7.00
N ASP A 55 4.82 5.81 6.88
CA ASP A 55 4.59 5.14 5.60
C ASP A 55 3.33 5.68 4.89
N ILE A 56 2.23 5.92 5.63
CA ILE A 56 1.01 6.54 5.09
C ILE A 56 1.30 7.95 4.59
N GLU A 57 1.96 8.80 5.39
CA GLU A 57 2.30 10.17 5.01
C GLU A 57 3.22 10.21 3.79
N GLN A 58 4.23 9.33 3.73
CA GLN A 58 5.13 9.24 2.59
C GLN A 58 4.39 8.84 1.31
N ASN A 59 3.49 7.85 1.39
CA ASN A 59 2.66 7.44 0.27
C ASN A 59 1.70 8.56 -0.21
N LEU A 60 1.11 9.33 0.70
CA LEU A 60 0.28 10.49 0.36
C LEU A 60 1.10 11.53 -0.42
N ARG A 61 2.28 11.91 0.09
CA ARG A 61 3.18 12.87 -0.58
C ARG A 61 3.65 12.36 -1.94
N ALA A 62 3.95 11.05 -2.07
CA ALA A 62 4.33 10.42 -3.35
C ALA A 62 3.21 10.46 -4.40
N ASN A 63 1.94 10.55 -3.96
CA ASN A 63 0.76 10.73 -4.82
C ASN A 63 0.35 12.21 -4.98
N ALA A 64 1.23 13.16 -4.63
CA ALA A 64 0.99 14.61 -4.68
C ALA A 64 -0.21 15.06 -3.83
N ILE A 65 -0.51 14.36 -2.74
CA ILE A 65 -1.55 14.72 -1.77
C ILE A 65 -0.89 15.50 -0.63
N GLU A 66 -1.49 16.64 -0.30
CA GLU A 66 -1.03 17.47 0.80
C GLU A 66 -1.29 16.77 2.15
N VAL A 67 -0.24 16.67 2.98
CA VAL A 67 -0.33 16.16 4.35
C VAL A 67 -0.23 17.34 5.30
N VAL A 68 -1.29 17.54 6.10
CA VAL A 68 -1.39 18.63 7.07
C VAL A 68 -1.15 18.13 8.49
N THR A 69 -0.78 19.05 9.38
CA THR A 69 -0.50 18.75 10.80
C THR A 69 -1.74 18.83 11.69
N GLU A 70 -2.82 19.41 11.17
CA GLU A 70 -4.08 19.59 11.89
C GLU A 70 -5.26 19.32 10.96
N ALA A 71 -6.35 18.79 11.53
CA ALA A 71 -7.58 18.56 10.78
C ALA A 71 -8.28 19.90 10.45
N SER A 72 -8.76 20.02 9.22
CA SER A 72 -9.48 21.18 8.69
C SER A 72 -10.83 20.76 8.06
N PRO A 73 -11.76 21.69 7.80
CA PRO A 73 -13.03 21.37 7.14
C PRO A 73 -12.89 20.70 5.78
N SER A 74 -11.78 20.96 5.07
CA SER A 74 -11.46 20.39 3.75
C SER A 74 -10.45 19.23 3.81
N SER A 75 -10.17 18.68 4.99
CA SER A 75 -9.26 17.54 5.15
C SER A 75 -9.99 16.23 5.45
N ALA A 76 -9.39 15.10 5.06
CA ALA A 76 -9.68 13.81 5.66
C ALA A 76 -8.72 13.55 6.82
N SER A 77 -9.20 12.89 7.87
CA SER A 77 -8.39 12.45 8.99
C SER A 77 -8.30 10.93 9.00
N ILE A 78 -7.08 10.38 8.90
CA ILE A 78 -6.80 8.97 9.10
C ILE A 78 -6.32 8.81 10.55
N VAL A 79 -7.12 8.16 11.38
CA VAL A 79 -6.81 7.94 12.80
C VAL A 79 -6.35 6.49 12.98
N ILE A 80 -5.08 6.29 13.26
CA ILE A 80 -4.50 4.98 13.61
C ILE A 80 -4.71 4.81 15.11
N VAL A 81 -5.67 3.96 15.49
CA VAL A 81 -5.98 3.65 16.88
C VAL A 81 -4.89 2.80 17.50
N GLY A 82 -4.32 1.89 16.69
CA GLY A 82 -3.18 1.06 17.06
C GLY A 82 -2.80 0.11 15.93
N ASP A 83 -1.56 -0.36 16.00
CA ASP A 83 -1.04 -1.40 15.11
C ASP A 83 -0.11 -2.33 15.88
N SER A 84 0.02 -3.56 15.43
CA SER A 84 0.88 -4.58 16.04
C SER A 84 1.32 -5.65 15.05
N VAL A 85 2.48 -6.22 15.32
CA VAL A 85 2.99 -7.42 14.64
C VAL A 85 3.00 -8.56 15.64
N GLN A 86 2.52 -9.71 15.22
CA GLN A 86 2.55 -10.96 15.98
C GLN A 86 3.25 -12.03 15.16
N ARG A 87 4.09 -12.82 15.82
CA ARG A 87 4.74 -13.98 15.23
C ARG A 87 4.14 -15.25 15.81
N GLU A 88 3.63 -16.10 14.95
CA GLU A 88 3.04 -17.38 15.30
C GLU A 88 3.86 -18.53 14.68
N ILE A 89 3.96 -19.65 15.35
CA ILE A 89 4.58 -20.86 14.79
C ILE A 89 3.58 -21.45 13.79
N LEU A 90 3.98 -21.56 12.52
CA LEU A 90 3.16 -22.13 11.47
C LEU A 90 3.41 -23.64 11.34
N SER A 91 4.67 -24.06 11.35
CA SER A 91 5.02 -25.49 11.24
C SER A 91 6.25 -25.87 12.05
N VAL A 92 6.35 -27.16 12.33
CA VAL A 92 7.52 -27.79 12.95
C VAL A 92 7.99 -28.97 12.10
N ASN A 93 9.29 -29.21 12.09
CA ASN A 93 9.87 -30.35 11.38
C ASN A 93 9.74 -31.66 12.18
N GLU A 94 10.21 -32.79 11.61
CA GLU A 94 10.16 -34.14 12.22
C GLU A 94 10.87 -34.24 13.60
N ARG A 95 11.73 -33.27 13.93
CA ARG A 95 12.44 -33.20 15.21
C ARG A 95 11.77 -32.24 16.19
N ALA A 96 10.50 -31.86 15.95
CA ALA A 96 9.73 -30.92 16.75
C ALA A 96 10.40 -29.52 16.89
N ARG A 97 11.20 -29.10 15.90
CA ARG A 97 11.77 -27.76 15.82
C ARG A 97 10.98 -26.91 14.85
N VAL A 98 10.82 -25.63 15.15
CA VAL A 98 10.14 -24.70 14.26
C VAL A 98 10.82 -24.67 12.90
N SER A 99 10.05 -24.78 11.82
CA SER A 99 10.50 -24.69 10.44
C SER A 99 9.91 -23.50 9.71
N GLU A 100 8.74 -22.99 10.14
CA GLU A 100 8.08 -21.83 9.53
C GLU A 100 7.37 -21.01 10.59
N TYR A 101 7.41 -19.69 10.39
CA TYR A 101 6.64 -18.72 11.15
C TYR A 101 5.64 -17.99 10.25
N LEU A 102 4.53 -17.58 10.84
CA LEU A 102 3.57 -16.64 10.27
C LEU A 102 3.73 -15.29 10.98
N LEU A 103 4.04 -14.24 10.23
CA LEU A 103 3.95 -12.86 10.70
C LEU A 103 2.58 -12.31 10.36
N ARG A 104 1.89 -11.82 11.37
CA ARG A 104 0.56 -11.22 11.29
C ARG A 104 0.64 -9.75 11.70
N TYR A 105 0.41 -8.86 10.74
CA TYR A 105 0.35 -7.41 10.99
C TYR A 105 -1.11 -6.98 11.05
N GLN A 106 -1.50 -6.38 12.16
CA GLN A 106 -2.85 -5.87 12.39
C GLN A 106 -2.80 -4.36 12.60
N ALA A 107 -3.77 -3.63 12.05
CA ALA A 107 -3.96 -2.21 12.29
C ALA A 107 -5.45 -1.89 12.45
N THR A 108 -5.77 -1.08 13.45
CA THR A 108 -7.13 -0.56 13.68
C THR A 108 -7.15 0.91 13.29
N VAL A 109 -7.98 1.25 12.31
CA VAL A 109 -8.01 2.58 11.69
C VAL A 109 -9.44 3.07 11.55
N GLN A 110 -9.63 4.39 11.73
CA GLN A 110 -10.85 5.13 11.43
C GLN A 110 -10.55 6.23 10.43
N ILE A 111 -11.48 6.54 9.52
CA ILE A 111 -11.33 7.65 8.57
C ILE A 111 -12.53 8.59 8.69
N ASN A 112 -12.23 9.87 8.91
CA ASN A 112 -13.21 10.94 9.02
C ASN A 112 -12.92 12.02 7.96
N ALA A 113 -13.90 12.89 7.69
CA ALA A 113 -13.74 14.12 6.92
C ALA A 113 -14.21 15.31 7.75
N GLY A 114 -13.54 16.45 7.61
CA GLY A 114 -13.86 17.68 8.31
C GLY A 114 -12.97 17.95 9.51
N SER A 115 -13.21 19.11 10.15
CA SER A 115 -12.50 19.53 11.37
C SER A 115 -12.95 18.73 12.60
N ALA A 116 -12.19 18.84 13.69
CA ALA A 116 -12.47 18.15 14.94
C ALA A 116 -13.90 18.40 15.47
N ASP A 117 -14.44 19.61 15.26
CA ASP A 117 -15.76 20.01 15.75
C ASP A 117 -16.92 19.59 14.82
N ALA A 118 -16.62 19.23 13.55
CA ALA A 118 -17.63 18.91 12.53
C ALA A 118 -17.15 17.72 11.66
N GLN A 119 -16.89 16.59 12.30
CA GLN A 119 -16.44 15.38 11.61
C GLN A 119 -17.61 14.61 11.01
N ARG A 120 -17.43 14.18 9.76
CA ARG A 120 -18.26 13.20 9.08
C ARG A 120 -17.48 11.89 8.96
N GLU A 121 -18.00 10.81 9.49
CA GLU A 121 -17.40 9.51 9.36
C GLU A 121 -17.41 9.05 7.88
N LEU A 122 -16.26 8.76 7.32
CA LEU A 122 -16.09 8.13 6.00
C LEU A 122 -15.96 6.63 6.13
N MET A 123 -15.24 6.16 7.14
CA MET A 123 -15.07 4.75 7.45
C MET A 123 -15.05 4.59 8.98
N PRO A 124 -15.94 3.76 9.55
CA PRO A 124 -15.92 3.46 10.97
C PRO A 124 -14.63 2.78 11.37
N GLN A 125 -14.35 2.78 12.66
CA GLN A 125 -13.21 2.05 13.21
C GLN A 125 -13.24 0.61 12.71
N SER A 126 -12.21 0.25 11.97
CA SER A 126 -12.10 -1.04 11.29
C SER A 126 -10.73 -1.64 11.50
N GLN A 127 -10.70 -2.94 11.73
CA GLN A 127 -9.44 -3.68 11.84
C GLN A 127 -9.07 -4.27 10.48
N PHE A 128 -7.82 -4.10 10.11
CA PHE A 128 -7.19 -4.70 8.95
C PHE A 128 -6.11 -5.67 9.39
N GLU A 129 -5.94 -6.73 8.62
CA GLU A 129 -4.94 -7.75 8.88
C GLU A 129 -4.26 -8.14 7.57
N LEU A 130 -2.93 -8.27 7.63
CA LEU A 130 -2.09 -8.84 6.60
C LEU A 130 -1.17 -9.87 7.24
N SER A 131 -0.86 -10.95 6.53
CA SER A 131 0.05 -11.97 7.04
C SER A 131 1.01 -12.42 5.96
N ARG A 132 2.18 -12.89 6.40
CA ARG A 132 3.21 -13.47 5.52
C ARG A 132 3.95 -14.58 6.26
N GLU A 133 4.19 -15.66 5.55
CA GLU A 133 4.95 -16.80 6.03
C GLU A 133 6.42 -16.63 5.69
N TYR A 134 7.31 -17.14 6.55
CA TYR A 134 8.72 -17.25 6.23
C TYR A 134 9.33 -18.50 6.86
N SER A 135 10.34 -19.05 6.19
CA SER A 135 11.06 -20.23 6.66
C SER A 135 12.07 -19.86 7.74
N PHE A 136 12.22 -20.72 8.74
CA PHE A 136 13.13 -20.53 9.84
C PHE A 136 14.13 -21.70 9.96
N ASP A 137 15.43 -21.40 9.96
CA ASP A 137 16.50 -22.35 10.29
C ASP A 137 17.30 -21.83 11.48
N GLU A 138 17.31 -22.58 12.59
CA GLU A 138 18.08 -22.23 13.80
C GLU A 138 19.58 -21.99 13.52
N ARG A 139 20.14 -22.63 12.50
CA ARG A 139 21.54 -22.45 12.11
C ARG A 139 21.82 -21.08 11.50
N GLN A 140 20.78 -20.42 11.04
CA GLN A 140 20.84 -19.11 10.39
C GLN A 140 20.04 -18.05 11.17
N ALA A 141 19.98 -18.16 12.47
CA ALA A 141 19.14 -17.32 13.34
C ALA A 141 19.36 -15.80 13.14
N LEU A 142 20.59 -15.36 12.85
CA LEU A 142 20.88 -13.96 12.56
C LEU A 142 20.27 -13.53 11.21
N GLY A 143 20.33 -14.38 10.19
CA GLY A 143 19.68 -14.13 8.90
C GLY A 143 18.16 -14.11 9.02
N ALA A 144 17.58 -15.00 9.81
CA ALA A 144 16.15 -15.07 10.07
C ALA A 144 15.61 -13.81 10.76
N ALA A 145 16.36 -13.21 11.68
CA ALA A 145 15.97 -11.96 12.33
C ALA A 145 15.95 -10.78 11.34
N GLN A 146 16.90 -10.71 10.42
CA GLN A 146 16.92 -9.70 9.36
C GLN A 146 15.77 -9.90 8.36
N GLU A 147 15.47 -11.15 7.99
CA GLU A 147 14.35 -11.49 7.13
C GLU A 147 13.01 -11.09 7.76
N GLU A 148 12.81 -11.38 9.05
CA GLU A 148 11.63 -10.96 9.81
C GLU A 148 11.44 -9.44 9.81
N GLU A 149 12.52 -8.66 9.98
CA GLU A 149 12.49 -7.21 9.94
C GLU A 149 12.08 -6.68 8.54
N ILE A 150 12.64 -7.28 7.48
CA ILE A 150 12.29 -6.95 6.09
C ILE A 150 10.82 -7.23 5.84
N ILE A 151 10.34 -8.43 6.17
CA ILE A 151 8.94 -8.84 5.96
C ILE A 151 7.99 -7.95 6.77
N THR A 152 8.35 -7.59 8.00
CA THR A 152 7.58 -6.66 8.83
C THR A 152 7.47 -5.29 8.16
N GLY A 153 8.55 -4.78 7.58
CA GLY A 153 8.56 -3.53 6.82
C GLY A 153 7.66 -3.59 5.59
N GLU A 154 7.71 -4.70 4.85
CA GLU A 154 6.86 -4.93 3.67
C GLU A 154 5.37 -5.02 4.04
N LEU A 155 5.02 -5.76 5.10
CA LEU A 155 3.64 -5.87 5.61
C LEU A 155 3.10 -4.50 6.02
N ARG A 156 3.92 -3.66 6.67
CA ARG A 156 3.54 -2.31 7.06
C ARG A 156 3.33 -1.40 5.84
N ALA A 157 4.20 -1.47 4.84
CA ALA A 157 4.04 -0.72 3.59
C ALA A 157 2.77 -1.15 2.83
N ASP A 158 2.48 -2.45 2.77
CA ASP A 158 1.26 -3.00 2.18
C ASP A 158 0.01 -2.55 2.95
N MET A 159 0.08 -2.50 4.29
CA MET A 159 -0.98 -1.98 5.15
C MET A 159 -1.25 -0.50 4.89
N ALA A 160 -0.22 0.33 4.78
CA ALA A 160 -0.36 1.73 4.42
C ALA A 160 -1.10 1.90 3.08
N GLN A 161 -0.72 1.13 2.06
CA GLN A 161 -1.40 1.13 0.77
C GLN A 161 -2.86 0.65 0.86
N LEU A 162 -3.14 -0.37 1.69
CA LEU A 162 -4.49 -0.87 1.91
C LEU A 162 -5.39 0.23 2.51
N ILE A 163 -4.91 0.93 3.53
CA ILE A 163 -5.62 2.04 4.18
C ILE A 163 -5.93 3.15 3.16
N LEU A 164 -4.94 3.55 2.35
CA LEU A 164 -5.11 4.57 1.33
C LEU A 164 -6.09 4.15 0.23
N ARG A 165 -6.09 2.88 -0.17
CA ARG A 165 -7.12 2.35 -1.09
C ARG A 165 -8.53 2.44 -0.49
N LYS A 166 -8.68 2.22 0.83
CA LYS A 166 -9.98 2.38 1.51
C LYS A 166 -10.44 3.84 1.49
N LEU A 167 -9.53 4.80 1.73
CA LEU A 167 -9.84 6.22 1.57
C LEU A 167 -10.30 6.55 0.14
N ALA A 168 -9.59 6.04 -0.88
CA ALA A 168 -9.94 6.29 -2.28
C ALA A 168 -11.28 5.68 -2.70
N VAL A 169 -11.71 4.56 -2.10
CA VAL A 169 -13.04 3.98 -2.38
C VAL A 169 -14.16 4.91 -1.92
N GLN A 170 -13.96 5.68 -0.85
CA GLN A 170 -14.95 6.66 -0.39
C GLN A 170 -15.10 7.84 -1.37
N ALA A 171 -14.13 8.06 -2.25
CA ALA A 171 -14.21 9.08 -3.30
C ALA A 171 -15.26 8.76 -4.38
N LYS A 172 -15.66 7.49 -4.49
CA LYS A 172 -16.58 7.01 -5.53
C LYS A 172 -18.04 6.88 -5.06
N ARG A 173 -18.29 7.20 -3.79
CA ARG A 173 -19.62 7.19 -3.16
C ARG A 173 -20.16 8.61 -2.99
#